data_0e117e30837ecdc390cf34a5b8268f32
#
_entry.id   0e117e30837ecdc390cf34a5b8268f32
#
_cell.length_a   1.000
_cell.length_b   1.000
_cell.length_c   1.000
_cell.angle_alpha   90.00
_cell.angle_beta   90.00
_cell.angle_gamma   90.00
#
_symmetry.space_group_name_H-M   'P 1'
#
loop_
_entity.id
_entity.type
_entity.pdbx_description
1 polymer ?
#
loop_
_entity_poly.entity_id
_entity_poly.type
_entity_poly.pdbx_seq_one_letter_code
_entity_poly.pdbx_strand_id
1 'polypeptide(L)'
;MTVFDSIVSRTPVDKGWSGDRKYKAFCADGSCYFLRISPMSKFEKLKRQFSHMQQVQALGIRLCAPVEFGVCGEGVYTLLQWVDGRDAEGVLPTLDKKAQYAYGLEAGRMLRTIHSLPSPVPTEPWSLRYDRKLDAKIAAYRACPI
;
A
#
# COMPACT_ATOMS: atom_id res chain seq x y z
N MET A 1 -10.96 -6.76 -22.48
CA MET A 1 -9.72 -5.97 -22.50
C MET A 1 -9.60 -5.29 -21.16
N THR A 2 -8.53 -5.53 -20.43
CA THR A 2 -8.34 -4.99 -19.08
C THR A 2 -7.63 -3.62 -19.16
N VAL A 3 -7.64 -2.82 -18.07
CA VAL A 3 -6.86 -1.58 -18.04
C VAL A 3 -5.37 -1.90 -18.12
N PHE A 4 -4.95 -3.02 -17.52
CA PHE A 4 -3.57 -3.48 -17.63
C PHE A 4 -3.13 -3.72 -19.08
N ASP A 5 -4.01 -4.28 -19.92
CA ASP A 5 -3.71 -4.53 -21.35
C ASP A 5 -3.58 -3.23 -22.18
N SER A 6 -4.12 -2.12 -21.71
CA SER A 6 -4.03 -0.81 -22.38
C SER A 6 -2.77 -0.02 -22.04
N ILE A 7 -1.91 -0.53 -21.17
CA ILE A 7 -0.64 0.12 -20.81
C ILE A 7 0.32 0.07 -22.01
N VAL A 8 0.75 1.23 -22.47
CA VAL A 8 1.68 1.37 -23.60
C VAL A 8 3.12 1.65 -23.17
N SER A 9 3.31 2.23 -21.99
CA SER A 9 4.64 2.48 -21.42
C SER A 9 4.63 2.51 -19.90
N ARG A 10 5.80 2.30 -19.29
CA ARG A 10 5.97 2.37 -17.84
C ARG A 10 7.34 2.89 -17.45
N THR A 11 7.39 3.75 -16.43
CA THR A 11 8.60 4.30 -15.81
C THR A 11 8.77 3.73 -14.41
N PRO A 12 9.95 3.21 -14.03
CA PRO A 12 10.20 2.70 -12.68
C PRO A 12 9.98 3.75 -11.58
N VAL A 13 9.50 3.29 -10.43
CA VAL A 13 9.36 4.08 -9.20
C VAL A 13 10.20 3.44 -8.10
N ASP A 14 11.35 4.05 -7.80
CA ASP A 14 12.34 3.54 -6.83
C ASP A 14 12.05 4.02 -5.40
N LYS A 15 10.78 3.96 -4.97
CA LYS A 15 10.37 4.36 -3.63
C LYS A 15 9.71 3.21 -2.87
N GLY A 16 9.91 3.23 -1.54
CA GLY A 16 9.33 2.27 -0.60
C GLY A 16 10.16 1.00 -0.43
N TRP A 17 9.88 0.31 0.67
CA TRP A 17 10.69 -0.78 1.24
C TRP A 17 10.29 -2.19 0.77
N SER A 18 9.28 -2.33 -0.08
CA SER A 18 8.91 -3.64 -0.60
C SER A 18 9.83 -4.02 -1.76
N GLY A 19 10.24 -5.28 -1.84
CA GLY A 19 10.97 -5.82 -2.99
C GLY A 19 10.12 -5.99 -4.25
N ASP A 20 8.92 -5.40 -4.30
CA ASP A 20 8.06 -5.45 -5.46
C ASP A 20 8.48 -4.41 -6.50
N ARG A 21 8.32 -4.73 -7.78
CA ARG A 21 8.56 -3.77 -8.87
C ARG A 21 7.39 -2.79 -8.95
N LYS A 22 7.69 -1.52 -9.05
CA LYS A 22 6.71 -0.43 -9.04
C LYS A 22 6.95 0.47 -10.24
N TYR A 23 5.87 0.93 -10.85
CA TYR A 23 5.94 1.76 -12.06
C TYR A 23 4.84 2.82 -12.05
N LYS A 24 5.14 3.96 -12.65
CA LYS A 24 4.14 4.84 -13.23
C LYS A 24 3.84 4.30 -14.63
N ALA A 25 2.63 3.83 -14.84
CA ALA A 25 2.19 3.21 -16.09
C ALA A 25 1.31 4.18 -16.86
N PHE A 26 1.49 4.27 -18.16
CA PHE A 26 0.76 5.18 -19.04
C PHE A 26 -0.04 4.39 -20.06
N CYS A 27 -1.29 4.79 -20.28
CA CYS A 27 -2.18 4.24 -21.30
C CYS A 27 -2.24 5.15 -22.54
N ALA A 28 -2.70 4.60 -23.65
CA ALA A 28 -2.80 5.31 -24.93
C ALA A 28 -3.74 6.53 -24.87
N ASP A 29 -4.73 6.51 -24.00
CA ASP A 29 -5.70 7.59 -23.77
C ASP A 29 -5.15 8.74 -22.91
N GLY A 30 -3.89 8.66 -22.49
CA GLY A 30 -3.24 9.63 -21.60
C GLY A 30 -3.48 9.40 -20.11
N SER A 31 -4.30 8.44 -19.74
CA SER A 31 -4.46 8.08 -18.33
C SER A 31 -3.17 7.46 -17.76
N CYS A 32 -2.92 7.66 -16.46
CA CYS A 32 -1.78 7.04 -15.79
C CYS A 32 -2.16 6.40 -14.46
N TYR A 33 -1.41 5.36 -14.12
CA TYR A 33 -1.69 4.51 -12.97
C TYR A 33 -0.40 4.18 -12.22
N PHE A 34 -0.54 3.84 -10.94
CA PHE A 34 0.51 3.20 -10.17
C PHE A 34 0.38 1.68 -10.35
N LEU A 35 1.34 1.09 -11.05
CA LEU A 35 1.42 -0.35 -11.27
C LEU A 35 2.44 -0.96 -10.30
N ARG A 36 2.01 -1.98 -9.57
CA ARG A 36 2.87 -2.80 -8.72
C ARG A 36 2.81 -4.24 -9.19
N ILE A 37 3.98 -4.85 -9.41
CA ILE A 37 4.13 -6.26 -9.79
C ILE A 37 4.87 -7.00 -8.67
N SER A 38 4.30 -8.08 -8.22
CA SER A 38 4.76 -8.89 -7.09
C SER A 38 4.86 -10.37 -7.47
N PRO A 39 5.67 -11.19 -6.79
CA PRO A 39 5.71 -12.63 -7.02
C PRO A 39 4.35 -13.31 -6.80
N MET A 40 4.07 -14.37 -7.56
CA MET A 40 2.82 -15.16 -7.45
C MET A 40 2.56 -15.69 -6.04
N SER A 41 3.60 -15.97 -5.26
CA SER A 41 3.47 -16.40 -3.85
C SER A 41 2.73 -15.39 -2.96
N LYS A 42 2.58 -14.15 -3.40
CA LYS A 42 1.84 -13.09 -2.69
C LYS A 42 0.38 -12.95 -3.12
N PHE A 43 -0.12 -13.76 -4.06
CA PHE A 43 -1.44 -13.60 -4.69
C PHE A 43 -2.56 -13.43 -3.65
N GLU A 44 -2.75 -14.41 -2.77
CA GLU A 44 -3.84 -14.39 -1.78
C GLU A 44 -3.75 -13.21 -0.80
N LYS A 45 -2.53 -12.87 -0.40
CA LYS A 45 -2.29 -11.70 0.45
C LYS A 45 -2.68 -10.40 -0.26
N LEU A 46 -2.25 -10.23 -1.49
CA LEU A 46 -2.51 -9.00 -2.27
C LEU A 46 -3.96 -8.88 -2.69
N LYS A 47 -4.63 -9.99 -3.00
CA LYS A 47 -6.07 -10.03 -3.26
C LYS A 47 -6.87 -9.49 -2.07
N ARG A 48 -6.55 -9.96 -0.85
CA ARG A 48 -7.18 -9.44 0.38
C ARG A 48 -6.86 -7.96 0.61
N GLN A 49 -5.61 -7.54 0.39
CA GLN A 49 -5.24 -6.12 0.50
C GLN A 49 -6.01 -5.25 -0.49
N PHE A 50 -6.16 -5.69 -1.74
CA PHE A 50 -6.92 -4.98 -2.76
C PHE A 50 -8.38 -4.82 -2.36
N SER A 51 -9.03 -5.90 -1.91
CA SER A 51 -10.41 -5.85 -1.40
C SER A 51 -10.55 -4.89 -0.21
N HIS A 52 -9.57 -4.86 0.71
CA HIS A 52 -9.55 -3.89 1.82
C HIS A 52 -9.44 -2.45 1.33
N MET A 53 -8.60 -2.18 0.32
CA MET A 53 -8.50 -0.83 -0.26
C MET A 53 -9.82 -0.38 -0.86
N GLN A 54 -10.58 -1.28 -1.49
CA GLN A 54 -11.93 -0.99 -2.00
C GLN A 54 -12.90 -0.62 -0.86
N GLN A 55 -12.86 -1.34 0.25
CA GLN A 55 -13.66 -1.04 1.45
C GLN A 55 -13.28 0.33 2.05
N VAL A 56 -11.99 0.64 2.15
CA VAL A 56 -11.50 1.94 2.63
C VAL A 56 -11.95 3.07 1.70
N GLN A 57 -11.89 2.86 0.39
CA GLN A 57 -12.39 3.80 -0.60
C GLN A 57 -13.90 4.08 -0.42
N ALA A 58 -14.68 3.04 -0.15
CA ALA A 58 -16.12 3.16 0.09
C ALA A 58 -16.47 3.98 1.34
N LEU A 59 -15.54 4.16 2.29
CA LEU A 59 -15.67 5.08 3.43
C LEU A 59 -15.40 6.55 3.07
N GLY A 60 -15.16 6.86 1.80
CA GLY A 60 -14.83 8.21 1.34
C GLY A 60 -13.38 8.66 1.65
N ILE A 61 -12.52 7.75 2.06
CA ILE A 61 -11.10 8.06 2.30
C ILE A 61 -10.40 8.29 0.96
N ARG A 62 -9.69 9.41 0.85
CA ARG A 62 -8.83 9.71 -0.31
C ARG A 62 -7.57 8.85 -0.25
N LEU A 63 -7.43 7.95 -1.20
CA LEU A 63 -6.27 7.06 -1.36
C LEU A 63 -5.95 6.90 -2.85
N CYS A 64 -4.84 6.25 -3.15
CA CYS A 64 -4.60 5.73 -4.50
C CYS A 64 -5.68 4.68 -4.78
N ALA A 65 -6.77 5.06 -5.47
CA ALA A 65 -7.95 4.21 -5.63
C ALA A 65 -7.58 2.89 -6.31
N PRO A 66 -8.05 1.74 -5.80
CA PRO A 66 -7.85 0.44 -6.44
C PRO A 66 -8.63 0.39 -7.77
N VAL A 67 -7.93 0.11 -8.87
CA VAL A 67 -8.47 0.06 -10.23
C VAL A 67 -8.63 -1.38 -10.69
N GLU A 68 -7.55 -2.15 -10.64
CA GLU A 68 -7.53 -3.51 -11.16
C GLU A 68 -6.53 -4.38 -10.41
N PHE A 69 -6.85 -5.66 -10.26
CA PHE A 69 -5.99 -6.68 -9.68
C PHE A 69 -6.03 -7.90 -10.58
N GLY A 70 -4.87 -8.48 -10.88
CA GLY A 70 -4.82 -9.65 -11.75
C GLY A 70 -3.45 -10.32 -11.78
N VAL A 71 -3.32 -11.23 -12.74
CA VAL A 71 -2.10 -12.00 -13.01
C VAL A 71 -1.57 -11.62 -14.37
N CYS A 72 -0.27 -11.48 -14.50
CA CYS A 72 0.44 -11.27 -15.76
C CYS A 72 1.64 -12.22 -15.85
N GLY A 73 2.33 -12.26 -16.98
CA GLY A 73 3.51 -13.11 -17.16
C GLY A 73 4.66 -12.82 -16.18
N GLU A 74 4.63 -11.68 -15.51
CA GLU A 74 5.65 -11.26 -14.54
C GLU A 74 5.24 -11.54 -13.08
N GLY A 75 4.02 -12.03 -12.82
CA GLY A 75 3.48 -12.32 -11.49
C GLY A 75 2.08 -11.75 -11.27
N VAL A 76 1.84 -11.27 -10.04
CA VAL A 76 0.57 -10.64 -9.64
C VAL A 76 0.70 -9.13 -9.77
N TYR A 77 -0.23 -8.49 -10.46
CA TYR A 77 -0.25 -7.03 -10.53
C TYR A 77 -1.39 -6.42 -9.71
N THR A 78 -1.11 -5.23 -9.20
CA THR A 78 -2.09 -4.33 -8.60
C THR A 78 -1.97 -3.00 -9.30
N LEU A 79 -3.08 -2.51 -9.86
CA LEU A 79 -3.17 -1.24 -10.53
C LEU A 79 -4.00 -0.29 -9.68
N LEU A 80 -3.41 0.85 -9.35
CA LEU A 80 -4.04 1.89 -8.54
C LEU A 80 -4.05 3.19 -9.33
N GLN A 81 -4.99 4.08 -9.00
CA GLN A 81 -4.99 5.42 -9.57
C GLN A 81 -3.69 6.14 -9.21
N TRP A 82 -3.07 6.79 -10.19
CA TRP A 82 -1.92 7.65 -9.94
C TRP A 82 -2.37 8.92 -9.23
N VAL A 83 -1.67 9.31 -8.19
CA VAL A 83 -1.88 10.58 -7.48
C VAL A 83 -0.70 11.50 -7.79
N ASP A 84 -0.97 12.61 -8.47
CA ASP A 84 0.02 13.66 -8.62
C ASP A 84 0.17 14.42 -7.29
N GLY A 85 1.37 14.41 -6.77
CA GLY A 85 1.64 15.03 -5.48
C GLY A 85 3.12 15.06 -5.16
N ARG A 86 3.44 15.62 -4.02
CA ARG A 86 4.79 15.65 -3.45
C ARG A 86 4.83 14.83 -2.18
N ASP A 87 5.98 14.23 -1.89
CA ASP A 87 6.16 13.48 -0.65
C ASP A 87 5.97 14.38 0.58
N ALA A 88 5.18 13.90 1.52
CA ALA A 88 4.93 14.59 2.79
C ALA A 88 6.22 14.82 3.57
N GLU A 89 7.19 13.90 3.50
CA GLU A 89 8.50 14.00 4.14
C GLU A 89 9.24 15.29 3.72
N GLY A 90 9.21 15.63 2.42
CA GLY A 90 9.84 16.84 1.91
C GLY A 90 9.00 18.12 2.09
N VAL A 91 7.66 17.98 2.15
CA VAL A 91 6.75 19.13 2.20
C VAL A 91 6.44 19.57 3.63
N LEU A 92 6.15 18.63 4.53
CA LEU A 92 5.73 18.97 5.90
C LEU A 92 6.70 19.90 6.63
N PRO A 93 8.04 19.71 6.57
CA PRO A 93 8.97 20.61 7.24
C PRO A 93 8.94 22.05 6.71
N THR A 94 8.45 22.29 5.50
CA THR A 94 8.36 23.62 4.89
C THR A 94 7.10 24.40 5.29
N LEU A 95 6.15 23.74 5.93
CA LEU A 95 4.91 24.35 6.38
C LEU A 95 5.06 24.97 7.77
N ASP A 96 4.23 25.96 8.08
CA ASP A 96 4.12 26.47 9.43
C ASP A 96 3.58 25.41 10.43
N LYS A 97 3.82 25.61 11.73
CA LYS A 97 3.43 24.65 12.77
C LYS A 97 1.93 24.40 12.83
N LYS A 98 1.11 25.39 12.51
CA LYS A 98 -0.36 25.27 12.49
C LYS A 98 -0.81 24.37 11.36
N ALA A 99 -0.24 24.54 10.17
CA ALA A 99 -0.49 23.67 9.02
C ALA A 99 -0.01 22.23 9.28
N GLN A 100 1.22 22.03 9.83
CA GLN A 100 1.70 20.72 10.20
C GLN A 100 0.76 20.00 11.17
N TYR A 101 0.28 20.71 12.20
CA TYR A 101 -0.69 20.16 13.15
C TYR A 101 -2.02 19.78 12.48
N ALA A 102 -2.54 20.64 11.60
CA ALA A 102 -3.77 20.38 10.86
C ALA A 102 -3.67 19.12 9.99
N TYR A 103 -2.54 18.92 9.29
CA TYR A 103 -2.28 17.67 8.54
C TYR A 103 -2.24 16.44 9.44
N GLY A 104 -1.57 16.53 10.59
CA GLY A 104 -1.52 15.44 11.57
C GLY A 104 -2.90 15.08 12.12
N LEU A 105 -3.72 16.08 12.42
CA LEU A 105 -5.09 15.89 12.90
C LEU A 105 -5.96 15.22 11.83
N GLU A 106 -5.86 15.64 10.58
CA GLU A 106 -6.61 15.05 9.48
C GLU A 106 -6.17 13.60 9.21
N ALA A 107 -4.87 13.31 9.22
CA ALA A 107 -4.35 11.95 9.12
C ALA A 107 -4.89 11.06 10.25
N GLY A 108 -4.96 11.57 11.49
CA GLY A 108 -5.55 10.86 12.62
C GLY A 108 -7.04 10.57 12.44
N ARG A 109 -7.80 11.51 11.88
CA ARG A 109 -9.23 11.32 11.56
C ARG A 109 -9.42 10.23 10.51
N MET A 110 -8.63 10.29 9.43
CA MET A 110 -8.66 9.26 8.37
C MET A 110 -8.33 7.88 8.95
N LEU A 111 -7.29 7.78 9.78
CA LEU A 111 -6.90 6.52 10.41
C LEU A 111 -8.02 5.97 11.32
N ARG A 112 -8.66 6.82 12.12
CA ARG A 112 -9.82 6.44 12.92
C ARG A 112 -10.97 5.89 12.06
N THR A 113 -11.25 6.52 10.92
CA THR A 113 -12.28 6.05 9.99
C THR A 113 -11.89 4.69 9.38
N ILE A 114 -10.64 4.50 8.98
CA ILE A 114 -10.15 3.21 8.48
C ILE A 114 -10.29 2.11 9.54
N HIS A 115 -9.99 2.42 10.79
CA HIS A 115 -10.11 1.47 11.91
C HIS A 115 -11.57 1.12 12.28
N SER A 116 -12.57 1.76 11.69
CA SER A 116 -13.97 1.32 11.82
C SER A 116 -14.29 0.07 11.00
N LEU A 117 -13.43 -0.29 10.03
CA LEU A 117 -13.57 -1.53 9.29
C LEU A 117 -13.16 -2.71 10.17
N PRO A 118 -14.03 -3.73 10.31
CA PRO A 118 -13.66 -4.93 11.03
C PRO A 118 -12.54 -5.69 10.32
N SER A 119 -11.71 -6.39 11.09
CA SER A 119 -10.73 -7.32 10.49
C SER A 119 -11.47 -8.42 9.72
N PRO A 120 -11.11 -8.68 8.45
CA PRO A 120 -11.79 -9.70 7.64
C PRO A 120 -11.47 -11.14 8.09
N VAL A 121 -10.51 -11.29 8.96
CA VAL A 121 -10.11 -12.59 9.49
C VAL A 121 -10.15 -12.49 11.01
N PRO A 122 -10.80 -13.45 11.71
CA PRO A 122 -10.68 -13.54 13.16
C PRO A 122 -9.19 -13.57 13.50
N THR A 123 -8.74 -12.57 14.21
CA THR A 123 -7.34 -12.49 14.61
C THR A 123 -7.21 -12.93 16.05
N GLU A 124 -6.24 -13.79 16.29
CA GLU A 124 -5.72 -14.06 17.62
C GLU A 124 -5.47 -12.75 18.38
N PRO A 125 -5.63 -12.72 19.74
CA PRO A 125 -5.29 -11.56 20.53
C PRO A 125 -3.91 -11.00 20.18
N TRP A 126 -3.84 -9.68 20.02
CA TRP A 126 -2.62 -9.01 19.58
C TRP A 126 -1.42 -9.32 20.49
N SER A 127 -1.64 -9.43 21.80
CA SER A 127 -0.62 -9.80 22.80
C SER A 127 0.06 -11.12 22.44
N LEU A 128 -0.71 -12.19 22.24
CA LEU A 128 -0.16 -13.52 21.91
C LEU A 128 0.65 -13.51 20.60
N ARG A 129 0.15 -12.78 19.60
CA ARG A 129 0.85 -12.63 18.33
C ARG A 129 2.14 -11.81 18.45
N TYR A 130 2.11 -10.80 19.33
CA TYR A 130 3.28 -9.96 19.58
C TYR A 130 4.33 -10.73 20.36
N ASP A 131 3.96 -11.45 21.39
CA ASP A 131 4.86 -12.24 22.23
C ASP A 131 5.60 -13.28 21.39
N ARG A 132 4.90 -14.06 20.56
CA ARG A 132 5.55 -15.01 19.64
C ARG A 132 6.54 -14.31 18.67
N LYS A 133 6.19 -13.13 18.18
CA LYS A 133 7.10 -12.37 17.32
C LYS A 133 8.34 -11.89 18.06
N LEU A 134 8.18 -11.48 19.30
CA LEU A 134 9.26 -11.04 20.18
C LEU A 134 10.18 -12.21 20.50
N ASP A 135 9.62 -13.35 20.92
CA ASP A 135 10.38 -14.57 21.24
C ASP A 135 11.20 -15.05 20.04
N ALA A 136 10.61 -15.06 18.84
CA ALA A 136 11.32 -15.41 17.62
C ALA A 136 12.49 -14.44 17.33
N LYS A 137 12.32 -13.14 17.60
CA LYS A 137 13.39 -12.14 17.45
C LYS A 137 14.50 -12.33 18.49
N ILE A 138 14.14 -12.61 19.75
CA ILE A 138 15.09 -12.89 20.82
C ILE A 138 15.89 -14.17 20.50
N ALA A 139 15.21 -15.24 20.05
CA ALA A 139 15.88 -16.46 19.64
C ALA A 139 16.86 -16.22 18.48
N ALA A 140 16.44 -15.48 17.46
CA ALA A 140 17.31 -15.12 16.33
C ALA A 140 18.53 -14.28 16.77
N TYR A 141 18.35 -13.34 17.70
CA TYR A 141 19.43 -12.55 18.27
C TYR A 141 20.43 -13.42 19.02
N ARG A 142 19.96 -14.35 19.88
CA ARG A 142 20.82 -15.27 20.63
C ARG A 142 21.59 -16.24 19.75
N ALA A 143 21.05 -16.57 18.59
CA ALA A 143 21.71 -17.45 17.59
C ALA A 143 22.64 -16.68 16.63
N CYS A 144 22.69 -15.34 16.72
CA CYS A 144 23.56 -14.54 15.86
C CYS A 144 25.02 -14.73 16.28
N PRO A 145 25.90 -15.19 15.39
CA PRO A 145 27.34 -15.25 15.69
C PRO A 145 27.86 -13.81 15.84
N ILE A 146 28.42 -13.52 16.99
CA ILE A 146 29.12 -12.27 17.29
C ILE A 146 30.60 -12.51 16.98
#